data_a32669e71db477adb2f2e49104ca7623
#
_entry.id   a32669e71db477adb2f2e49104ca7623
#
_cell.length_a   1.000
_cell.length_b   1.000
_cell.length_c   1.000
_cell.angle_alpha   90.00
_cell.angle_beta   90.00
_cell.angle_gamma   90.00
#
_symmetry.space_group_name_H-M   'P 1'
#
loop_
_entity.id
_entity.type
_entity.pdbx_description
1 polymer ?
#
loop_
_entity_poly.entity_id
_entity_poly.type
_entity_poly.pdbx_seq_one_letter_code
_entity_poly.pdbx_strand_id
1 'polypeptide(L)'
;MSRFWSPVVHTLTPYVPGEQPQLKRLLKLNTNESPYGPSPLVLAAIAEQNTADLRLYPDPSGFELKQTIAQQYGLAVDQIFLGNGSDEVLAHVFLGLLKHEQAVLFPDITYSFYPVYCKLFGIQAQTVPLGSNFEICLADYAKPNGGIIFPNPNAPTGRALASKAIAGLIQTNPNSVIVIDEAYVDYGTESCVPLLQGDSCPENVLVIQTLSKSRALAGLRVGFAMGHPRLIEALERVKNSFNSYPLGRLAQAGARAAIADQNYLEAISAKVIATRQVLITALDRLGFNTITSTANFVFTRHPQHTGVQLYQTLRARGIVVRHFNLPRIADYLRITIGTDEQNSELIQALQEII
;
A
#
# COMPACT_ATOMS: atom_id res chain seq x y z
N MET A 1 20.97 20.98 -16.01
CA MET A 1 21.15 20.36 -14.66
C MET A 1 22.27 21.11 -13.95
N SER A 2 22.20 21.26 -12.61
CA SER A 2 23.21 22.03 -11.87
C SER A 2 24.49 21.20 -11.65
N ARG A 3 25.66 21.87 -11.78
CA ARG A 3 26.98 21.28 -11.46
C ARG A 3 27.15 20.93 -9.97
N PHE A 4 26.25 21.42 -9.13
CA PHE A 4 26.28 21.20 -7.69
C PHE A 4 25.51 19.95 -7.23
N TRP A 5 24.84 19.27 -8.16
CA TRP A 5 24.14 18.03 -7.83
C TRP A 5 25.14 16.88 -7.66
N SER A 6 24.90 16.04 -6.68
CA SER A 6 25.65 14.78 -6.56
C SER A 6 25.32 13.86 -7.75
N PRO A 7 26.23 12.94 -8.14
CA PRO A 7 26.03 12.08 -9.30
C PRO A 7 24.72 11.28 -9.28
N VAL A 8 24.29 10.80 -8.11
CA VAL A 8 23.04 10.03 -7.98
C VAL A 8 21.81 10.84 -8.40
N VAL A 9 21.76 12.15 -8.08
CA VAL A 9 20.60 13.00 -8.41
C VAL A 9 20.37 13.10 -9.91
N HIS A 10 21.44 13.05 -10.72
CA HIS A 10 21.32 13.08 -12.18
C HIS A 10 20.67 11.84 -12.77
N THR A 11 20.67 10.72 -12.05
CA THR A 11 20.11 9.44 -12.49
C THR A 11 18.69 9.19 -12.01
N LEU A 12 18.22 9.95 -11.01
CA LEU A 12 16.89 9.73 -10.42
C LEU A 12 15.75 10.08 -11.37
N THR A 13 14.73 9.24 -11.36
CA THR A 13 13.43 9.51 -11.93
C THR A 13 12.42 9.43 -10.80
N PRO A 14 12.00 10.56 -10.21
CA PRO A 14 11.11 10.56 -9.05
C PRO A 14 9.76 9.92 -9.36
N TYR A 15 9.14 9.37 -8.32
CA TYR A 15 7.76 8.91 -8.38
C TYR A 15 6.82 10.07 -8.72
N VAL A 16 5.85 9.82 -9.59
CA VAL A 16 4.81 10.79 -9.92
C VAL A 16 3.52 10.38 -9.18
N PRO A 17 3.13 11.14 -8.15
CA PRO A 17 1.90 10.85 -7.40
C PRO A 17 0.67 11.00 -8.29
N GLY A 18 -0.46 10.44 -7.83
CA GLY A 18 -1.74 10.67 -8.47
C GLY A 18 -2.09 12.15 -8.51
N GLU A 19 -2.71 12.59 -9.60
CA GLU A 19 -3.14 13.96 -9.78
C GLU A 19 -4.03 14.43 -8.62
N GLN A 20 -3.83 15.69 -8.19
CA GLN A 20 -4.67 16.38 -7.19
C GLN A 20 -5.15 17.70 -7.77
N PRO A 21 -6.09 17.68 -8.73
CA PRO A 21 -6.53 18.89 -9.42
C PRO A 21 -7.35 19.78 -8.50
N GLN A 22 -7.16 21.08 -8.64
CA GLN A 22 -7.94 22.11 -7.93
C GLN A 22 -9.18 22.47 -8.76
N LEU A 23 -10.18 21.60 -8.78
CA LEU A 23 -11.43 21.81 -9.49
C LEU A 23 -12.53 22.23 -8.52
N LYS A 24 -13.46 23.10 -8.95
CA LYS A 24 -14.61 23.54 -8.13
C LYS A 24 -15.51 22.35 -7.74
N ARG A 25 -15.67 21.37 -8.64
CA ARG A 25 -16.34 20.11 -8.40
C ARG A 25 -15.35 19.00 -8.74
N LEU A 26 -15.04 18.16 -7.77
CA LEU A 26 -14.06 17.09 -7.91
C LEU A 26 -14.58 15.83 -7.25
N LEU A 27 -14.80 14.80 -8.07
CA LEU A 27 -14.94 13.43 -7.59
C LEU A 27 -13.58 12.72 -7.72
N LYS A 28 -12.88 12.58 -6.59
CA LYS A 28 -11.51 12.05 -6.54
C LYS A 28 -11.50 10.55 -6.27
N LEU A 29 -11.28 9.74 -7.32
CA LEU A 29 -11.25 8.28 -7.26
C LEU A 29 -9.93 7.69 -7.80
N ASN A 30 -8.78 8.35 -7.56
CA ASN A 30 -7.51 7.99 -8.19
C ASN A 30 -6.38 7.57 -7.24
N THR A 31 -6.46 7.83 -5.93
CA THR A 31 -5.36 7.61 -4.98
C THR A 31 -5.65 6.59 -3.89
N ASN A 32 -6.76 5.86 -4.01
CA ASN A 32 -7.15 4.80 -3.09
C ASN A 32 -7.27 5.26 -1.62
N GLU A 33 -7.74 6.50 -1.44
CA GLU A 33 -8.11 7.01 -0.11
C GLU A 33 -9.41 6.35 0.35
N SER A 34 -9.63 6.28 1.67
CA SER A 34 -10.92 5.85 2.19
C SER A 34 -11.99 6.88 1.86
N PRO A 35 -13.19 6.47 1.40
CA PRO A 35 -14.31 7.39 1.17
C PRO A 35 -14.96 7.88 2.47
N TYR A 36 -14.60 7.28 3.60
CA TYR A 36 -15.10 7.61 4.93
C TYR A 36 -13.99 8.25 5.76
N GLY A 37 -14.37 9.10 6.73
CA GLY A 37 -13.43 9.70 7.67
C GLY A 37 -12.83 8.70 8.66
N PRO A 38 -11.84 9.11 9.44
CA PRO A 38 -11.30 8.29 10.52
C PRO A 38 -12.31 8.10 11.67
N SER A 39 -12.05 7.10 12.52
CA SER A 39 -12.85 6.87 13.74
C SER A 39 -12.94 8.14 14.59
N PRO A 40 -14.11 8.41 15.21
CA PRO A 40 -14.25 9.49 16.19
C PRO A 40 -13.25 9.39 17.35
N LEU A 41 -12.85 8.17 17.75
CA LEU A 41 -11.85 7.96 18.80
C LEU A 41 -10.47 8.46 18.36
N VAL A 42 -10.15 8.37 17.08
CA VAL A 42 -8.91 8.92 16.52
C VAL A 42 -8.89 10.46 16.63
N LEU A 43 -10.00 11.10 16.24
CA LEU A 43 -10.10 12.56 16.31
C LEU A 43 -10.01 13.07 17.75
N ALA A 44 -10.64 12.37 18.69
CA ALA A 44 -10.54 12.68 20.12
C ALA A 44 -9.10 12.53 20.64
N ALA A 45 -8.43 11.42 20.34
CA ALA A 45 -7.05 11.17 20.76
C ALA A 45 -6.05 12.22 20.21
N ILE A 46 -6.25 12.66 18.96
CA ILE A 46 -5.45 13.74 18.36
C ILE A 46 -5.72 15.06 19.09
N ALA A 47 -6.98 15.39 19.39
CA ALA A 47 -7.37 16.61 20.06
C ALA A 47 -6.77 16.70 21.48
N GLU A 48 -6.74 15.60 22.23
CA GLU A 48 -6.13 15.50 23.55
C GLU A 48 -4.61 15.79 23.53
N GLN A 49 -3.91 15.41 22.45
CA GLN A 49 -2.48 15.65 22.30
C GLN A 49 -2.14 17.02 21.71
N ASN A 50 -3.14 17.80 21.29
CA ASN A 50 -2.92 19.15 20.75
C ASN A 50 -2.77 20.19 21.88
N THR A 51 -1.66 20.12 22.59
CA THR A 51 -1.34 20.92 23.77
C THR A 51 -0.01 21.68 23.61
N ALA A 52 0.36 22.48 24.60
CA ALA A 52 1.65 23.16 24.65
C ALA A 52 2.85 22.18 24.62
N ASP A 53 2.63 20.90 24.88
CA ASP A 53 3.67 19.86 24.81
C ASP A 53 4.11 19.52 23.38
N LEU A 54 3.47 20.08 22.36
CA LEU A 54 3.98 20.06 20.98
C LEU A 54 5.38 20.67 20.83
N ARG A 55 5.85 21.48 21.82
CA ARG A 55 7.23 21.97 21.92
C ARG A 55 8.27 20.88 22.23
N LEU A 56 7.83 19.72 22.70
CA LEU A 56 8.70 18.61 23.09
C LEU A 56 8.78 17.55 21.97
N TYR A 57 9.94 16.92 21.83
CA TYR A 57 10.06 15.77 20.94
C TYR A 57 9.10 14.64 21.37
N PRO A 58 8.55 13.88 20.41
CA PRO A 58 7.78 12.68 20.70
C PRO A 58 8.70 11.55 21.19
N ASP A 59 8.10 10.43 21.62
CA ASP A 59 8.87 9.20 21.84
C ASP A 59 9.50 8.72 20.51
N PRO A 60 10.85 8.63 20.42
CA PRO A 60 11.54 8.22 19.20
C PRO A 60 11.27 6.76 18.82
N SER A 61 10.97 5.92 19.81
CA SER A 61 10.65 4.50 19.60
C SER A 61 9.19 4.26 19.23
N GLY A 62 8.29 5.18 19.60
CA GLY A 62 6.84 5.00 19.51
C GLY A 62 6.36 3.80 20.32
N PHE A 63 6.94 3.56 21.49
CA PHE A 63 6.77 2.32 22.26
C PHE A 63 5.32 1.96 22.51
N GLU A 64 4.48 2.92 22.95
CA GLU A 64 3.07 2.67 23.21
C GLU A 64 2.31 2.26 21.92
N LEU A 65 2.66 2.84 20.77
CA LEU A 65 2.07 2.46 19.49
C LEU A 65 2.53 1.05 19.08
N LYS A 66 3.82 0.73 19.23
CA LYS A 66 4.34 -0.64 18.99
C LYS A 66 3.63 -1.66 19.88
N GLN A 67 3.45 -1.34 21.16
CA GLN A 67 2.75 -2.20 22.12
C GLN A 67 1.29 -2.44 21.69
N THR A 68 0.59 -1.40 21.25
CA THR A 68 -0.80 -1.52 20.77
C THR A 68 -0.89 -2.39 19.51
N ILE A 69 0.04 -2.22 18.56
CA ILE A 69 0.12 -3.05 17.36
C ILE A 69 0.45 -4.50 17.73
N ALA A 70 1.47 -4.71 18.56
CA ALA A 70 1.88 -6.04 19.00
C ALA A 70 0.72 -6.80 19.67
N GLN A 71 0.00 -6.14 20.58
CA GLN A 71 -1.19 -6.71 21.23
C GLN A 71 -2.29 -7.07 20.22
N GLN A 72 -2.57 -6.18 19.25
CA GLN A 72 -3.60 -6.40 18.25
C GLN A 72 -3.31 -7.61 17.36
N TYR A 73 -2.04 -7.83 17.01
CA TYR A 73 -1.63 -8.89 16.09
C TYR A 73 -1.06 -10.15 16.77
N GLY A 74 -1.04 -10.19 18.11
CA GLY A 74 -0.49 -11.33 18.86
C GLY A 74 1.01 -11.51 18.67
N LEU A 75 1.75 -10.41 18.60
CA LEU A 75 3.20 -10.36 18.38
C LEU A 75 3.92 -9.76 19.59
N ALA A 76 5.25 -9.90 19.64
CA ALA A 76 6.10 -9.18 20.58
C ALA A 76 6.41 -7.75 20.09
N VAL A 77 6.73 -6.84 21.02
CA VAL A 77 6.99 -5.42 20.68
C VAL A 77 8.23 -5.26 19.79
N ASP A 78 9.23 -6.12 19.95
CA ASP A 78 10.45 -6.14 19.14
C ASP A 78 10.24 -6.72 17.73
N GLN A 79 9.06 -7.25 17.45
CA GLN A 79 8.62 -7.64 16.10
C GLN A 79 7.98 -6.47 15.31
N ILE A 80 7.90 -5.26 15.87
CA ILE A 80 7.21 -4.10 15.27
C ILE A 80 8.21 -2.99 14.92
N PHE A 81 8.13 -2.49 13.69
CA PHE A 81 8.83 -1.31 13.21
C PHE A 81 7.84 -0.24 12.76
N LEU A 82 8.12 1.04 13.06
CA LEU A 82 7.28 2.19 12.70
C LEU A 82 7.98 3.14 11.72
N GLY A 83 7.22 3.73 10.80
CA GLY A 83 7.73 4.76 9.88
C GLY A 83 6.67 5.76 9.44
N ASN A 84 7.11 6.84 8.79
CA ASN A 84 6.27 7.92 8.27
C ASN A 84 5.54 7.49 6.99
N GLY A 85 4.50 6.68 7.17
CA GLY A 85 3.81 5.96 6.11
C GLY A 85 4.58 4.71 5.66
N SER A 86 3.89 3.82 4.94
CA SER A 86 4.54 2.64 4.36
C SER A 86 5.65 2.99 3.36
N ASP A 87 5.62 4.19 2.77
CA ASP A 87 6.67 4.64 1.85
C ASP A 87 8.03 4.75 2.57
N GLU A 88 8.09 5.33 3.78
CA GLU A 88 9.33 5.39 4.55
C GLU A 88 9.74 4.00 5.06
N VAL A 89 8.78 3.19 5.52
CA VAL A 89 9.05 1.79 5.90
C VAL A 89 9.68 1.04 4.74
N LEU A 90 9.12 1.15 3.53
CA LEU A 90 9.66 0.53 2.32
C LEU A 90 11.05 1.05 1.98
N ALA A 91 11.31 2.36 2.10
CA ALA A 91 12.65 2.92 1.87
C ALA A 91 13.70 2.27 2.78
N HIS A 92 13.38 2.09 4.07
CA HIS A 92 14.26 1.40 5.02
C HIS A 92 14.42 -0.09 4.69
N VAL A 93 13.36 -0.76 4.24
CA VAL A 93 13.38 -2.17 3.81
C VAL A 93 14.28 -2.34 2.58
N PHE A 94 14.13 -1.50 1.56
CA PHE A 94 14.99 -1.57 0.37
C PHE A 94 16.46 -1.35 0.71
N LEU A 95 16.76 -0.40 1.59
CA LEU A 95 18.14 -0.12 1.99
C LEU A 95 18.72 -1.18 2.94
N GLY A 96 17.95 -1.63 3.93
CA GLY A 96 18.45 -2.48 5.02
C GLY A 96 18.31 -3.97 4.77
N LEU A 97 17.35 -4.41 3.93
CA LEU A 97 17.02 -5.82 3.76
C LEU A 97 17.06 -6.33 2.32
N LEU A 98 16.97 -5.45 1.32
CA LEU A 98 16.89 -5.84 -0.10
C LEU A 98 18.11 -5.39 -0.92
N LYS A 99 19.06 -4.67 -0.31
CA LYS A 99 20.30 -4.24 -0.97
C LYS A 99 21.37 -5.30 -0.86
N HIS A 100 21.39 -6.22 -1.80
CA HIS A 100 22.36 -7.32 -1.92
C HIS A 100 23.02 -7.32 -3.29
N GLU A 101 23.99 -8.21 -3.53
CA GLU A 101 24.62 -8.39 -4.84
C GLU A 101 23.66 -8.95 -5.89
N GLN A 102 22.74 -9.83 -5.47
CA GLN A 102 21.72 -10.37 -6.34
C GLN A 102 20.53 -9.42 -6.48
N ALA A 103 19.83 -9.51 -7.62
CA ALA A 103 18.69 -8.67 -7.91
C ALA A 103 17.50 -8.96 -6.99
N VAL A 104 16.81 -7.91 -6.53
CA VAL A 104 15.50 -8.03 -5.91
C VAL A 104 14.44 -8.38 -6.96
N LEU A 105 13.52 -9.29 -6.62
CA LEU A 105 12.42 -9.71 -7.48
C LEU A 105 11.12 -9.05 -7.06
N PHE A 106 10.37 -8.53 -8.05
CA PHE A 106 8.99 -8.06 -7.87
C PHE A 106 8.21 -8.15 -9.18
N PRO A 107 6.85 -8.13 -9.15
CA PRO A 107 6.04 -8.22 -10.36
C PRO A 107 6.30 -7.06 -11.34
N ASP A 108 6.20 -7.30 -12.64
CA ASP A 108 6.37 -6.28 -13.69
C ASP A 108 5.27 -5.20 -13.64
N ILE A 109 4.06 -5.56 -13.21
CA ILE A 109 2.94 -4.65 -13.00
C ILE A 109 2.59 -4.68 -11.50
N THR A 110 3.14 -3.71 -10.76
CA THR A 110 3.03 -3.63 -9.30
C THR A 110 3.12 -2.19 -8.81
N TYR A 111 3.35 -1.99 -7.51
CA TYR A 111 3.51 -0.66 -6.94
C TYR A 111 4.71 0.06 -7.56
N SER A 112 4.42 1.14 -8.25
CA SER A 112 5.40 1.84 -9.11
C SER A 112 6.52 2.56 -8.34
N PHE A 113 6.50 2.53 -7.02
CA PHE A 113 7.58 3.08 -6.20
C PHE A 113 8.76 2.10 -6.03
N TYR A 114 8.58 0.79 -6.19
CA TYR A 114 9.66 -0.18 -6.03
C TYR A 114 10.86 0.09 -6.96
N PRO A 115 10.68 0.33 -8.26
CA PRO A 115 11.79 0.73 -9.14
C PRO A 115 12.47 2.04 -8.72
N VAL A 116 11.71 2.96 -8.10
CA VAL A 116 12.26 4.24 -7.62
C VAL A 116 13.24 4.01 -6.47
N TYR A 117 12.89 3.15 -5.51
CA TYR A 117 13.81 2.76 -4.43
C TYR A 117 15.04 2.02 -4.96
N CYS A 118 14.85 1.09 -5.90
CA CYS A 118 15.97 0.38 -6.50
C CYS A 118 16.98 1.37 -7.11
N LYS A 119 16.47 2.35 -7.85
CA LYS A 119 17.33 3.37 -8.48
C LYS A 119 17.98 4.29 -7.46
N LEU A 120 17.24 4.70 -6.42
CA LEU A 120 17.75 5.59 -5.36
C LEU A 120 18.90 4.94 -4.59
N PHE A 121 18.78 3.65 -4.27
CA PHE A 121 19.75 2.94 -3.45
C PHE A 121 20.78 2.12 -4.24
N GLY A 122 20.71 2.14 -5.57
CA GLY A 122 21.64 1.39 -6.43
C GLY A 122 21.42 -0.13 -6.31
N ILE A 123 20.18 -0.58 -6.20
CA ILE A 123 19.80 -1.99 -6.07
C ILE A 123 19.48 -2.54 -7.47
N GLN A 124 20.05 -3.70 -7.79
CA GLN A 124 19.66 -4.43 -9.00
C GLN A 124 18.25 -5.00 -8.83
N ALA A 125 17.41 -4.84 -9.85
CA ALA A 125 16.05 -5.33 -9.85
C ALA A 125 15.78 -6.21 -11.07
N GLN A 126 15.04 -7.28 -10.86
CA GLN A 126 14.51 -8.12 -11.93
C GLN A 126 13.00 -8.23 -11.77
N THR A 127 12.26 -7.74 -12.76
CA THR A 127 10.80 -7.89 -12.77
C THR A 127 10.41 -9.30 -13.19
N VAL A 128 9.33 -9.81 -12.57
CA VAL A 128 8.72 -11.11 -12.88
C VAL A 128 7.37 -10.83 -13.54
N PRO A 129 7.14 -11.29 -14.79
CA PRO A 129 5.88 -11.04 -15.47
C PRO A 129 4.68 -11.64 -14.73
N LEU A 130 3.62 -10.85 -14.58
CA LEU A 130 2.32 -11.37 -14.16
C LEU A 130 1.74 -12.28 -15.26
N GLY A 131 0.98 -13.29 -14.87
CA GLY A 131 0.21 -14.13 -15.76
C GLY A 131 -0.77 -13.36 -16.63
N SER A 132 -1.49 -14.07 -17.51
CA SER A 132 -2.43 -13.47 -18.48
C SER A 132 -3.60 -12.72 -17.80
N ASN A 133 -4.02 -13.18 -16.64
CA ASN A 133 -5.07 -12.55 -15.83
C ASN A 133 -4.51 -11.70 -14.69
N PHE A 134 -3.26 -11.24 -14.80
CA PHE A 134 -2.55 -10.44 -13.82
C PHE A 134 -2.35 -11.13 -12.45
N GLU A 135 -2.27 -12.45 -12.41
CA GLU A 135 -1.89 -13.22 -11.22
C GLU A 135 -0.36 -13.26 -11.04
N ILE A 136 0.08 -13.28 -9.78
CA ILE A 136 1.48 -13.55 -9.42
C ILE A 136 1.70 -15.06 -9.47
N CYS A 137 2.59 -15.51 -10.36
CA CYS A 137 2.98 -16.92 -10.48
C CYS A 137 4.16 -17.20 -9.55
N LEU A 138 3.89 -17.76 -8.36
CA LEU A 138 4.92 -17.94 -7.32
C LEU A 138 6.09 -18.84 -7.77
N ALA A 139 5.86 -19.79 -8.67
CA ALA A 139 6.91 -20.64 -9.22
C ALA A 139 8.03 -19.85 -9.93
N ASP A 140 7.71 -18.68 -10.50
CA ASP A 140 8.67 -17.85 -11.21
C ASP A 140 9.66 -17.12 -10.28
N TYR A 141 9.41 -17.17 -8.97
CA TYR A 141 10.26 -16.62 -7.93
C TYR A 141 11.24 -17.64 -7.32
N ALA A 142 11.15 -18.92 -7.68
CA ALA A 142 12.04 -19.99 -7.24
C ALA A 142 13.37 -19.95 -8.01
N LYS A 143 14.14 -18.89 -7.85
CA LYS A 143 15.45 -18.64 -8.49
C LYS A 143 16.33 -17.79 -7.55
N PRO A 144 17.67 -17.79 -7.75
CA PRO A 144 18.57 -16.95 -6.96
C PRO A 144 18.15 -15.48 -7.00
N ASN A 145 18.05 -14.84 -5.82
CA ASN A 145 17.58 -13.48 -5.71
C ASN A 145 18.12 -12.80 -4.42
N GLY A 146 18.16 -11.47 -4.41
CA GLY A 146 18.53 -10.64 -3.28
C GLY A 146 17.36 -10.27 -2.36
N GLY A 147 16.20 -10.87 -2.57
CA GLY A 147 14.95 -10.67 -1.84
C GLY A 147 13.76 -10.58 -2.79
N ILE A 148 12.58 -10.81 -2.26
CA ILE A 148 11.31 -10.80 -3.00
C ILE A 148 10.38 -9.79 -2.35
N ILE A 149 9.74 -8.94 -3.13
CA ILE A 149 8.72 -8.00 -2.62
C ILE A 149 7.52 -7.94 -3.56
N PHE A 150 6.33 -8.00 -3.01
CA PHE A 150 5.08 -7.79 -3.76
C PHE A 150 3.95 -7.31 -2.83
N PRO A 151 3.01 -6.51 -3.36
CA PRO A 151 1.79 -6.16 -2.62
C PRO A 151 0.81 -7.35 -2.61
N ASN A 152 0.14 -7.55 -1.50
CA ASN A 152 -0.93 -8.54 -1.36
C ASN A 152 -2.12 -7.96 -0.59
N PRO A 153 -3.16 -7.46 -1.28
CA PRO A 153 -3.44 -7.48 -2.74
C PRO A 153 -2.48 -6.63 -3.58
N ASN A 154 -2.18 -7.10 -4.81
CA ASN A 154 -1.31 -6.36 -5.73
C ASN A 154 -1.98 -5.06 -6.24
N ALA A 155 -1.24 -3.98 -6.29
CA ALA A 155 -1.68 -2.73 -6.92
C ALA A 155 -0.88 -2.51 -8.21
N PRO A 156 -1.53 -2.27 -9.37
CA PRO A 156 -2.89 -1.77 -9.53
C PRO A 156 -3.98 -2.83 -9.78
N THR A 157 -3.65 -4.13 -9.79
CA THR A 157 -4.57 -5.17 -10.28
C THR A 157 -5.67 -5.54 -9.29
N GLY A 158 -5.44 -5.39 -8.00
CA GLY A 158 -6.37 -5.78 -6.93
C GLY A 158 -6.37 -7.28 -6.60
N ARG A 159 -5.59 -8.10 -7.33
CA ARG A 159 -5.51 -9.53 -7.10
C ARG A 159 -4.68 -9.88 -5.88
N ALA A 160 -5.11 -10.91 -5.15
CA ALA A 160 -4.40 -11.40 -3.98
C ALA A 160 -4.02 -12.89 -4.12
N LEU A 161 -3.00 -13.26 -3.37
CA LEU A 161 -2.58 -14.62 -3.10
C LEU A 161 -3.13 -15.07 -1.74
N ALA A 162 -3.44 -16.35 -1.61
CA ALA A 162 -3.74 -16.94 -0.31
C ALA A 162 -2.48 -17.03 0.56
N SER A 163 -2.61 -16.81 1.87
CA SER A 163 -1.48 -16.87 2.82
C SER A 163 -0.76 -18.22 2.79
N LYS A 164 -1.50 -19.32 2.59
CA LYS A 164 -0.93 -20.67 2.41
C LYS A 164 0.01 -20.77 1.20
N ALA A 165 -0.31 -20.10 0.09
CA ALA A 165 0.55 -20.11 -1.10
C ALA A 165 1.84 -19.31 -0.84
N ILE A 166 1.73 -18.19 -0.11
CA ILE A 166 2.87 -17.38 0.33
C ILE A 166 3.76 -18.17 1.28
N ALA A 167 3.18 -18.96 2.21
CA ALA A 167 3.95 -19.85 3.08
C ALA A 167 4.81 -20.85 2.26
N GLY A 168 4.30 -21.37 1.15
CA GLY A 168 5.07 -22.19 0.22
C GLY A 168 6.24 -21.45 -0.43
N LEU A 169 6.05 -20.19 -0.81
CA LEU A 169 7.14 -19.34 -1.35
C LEU A 169 8.25 -19.13 -0.31
N ILE A 170 7.91 -18.92 0.96
CA ILE A 170 8.86 -18.74 2.05
C ILE A 170 9.77 -19.96 2.18
N GLN A 171 9.18 -21.17 2.14
CA GLN A 171 9.93 -22.42 2.24
C GLN A 171 10.87 -22.66 1.05
N THR A 172 10.51 -22.21 -0.13
CA THR A 172 11.34 -22.36 -1.34
C THR A 172 12.43 -21.29 -1.48
N ASN A 173 12.40 -20.24 -0.65
CA ASN A 173 13.39 -19.15 -0.63
C ASN A 173 14.00 -18.92 0.77
N PRO A 174 14.62 -19.93 1.40
CA PRO A 174 15.06 -19.84 2.81
C PRO A 174 16.21 -18.83 3.04
N ASN A 175 16.90 -18.43 1.98
CA ASN A 175 18.05 -17.51 2.04
C ASN A 175 17.73 -16.09 1.56
N SER A 176 16.46 -15.79 1.29
CA SER A 176 16.02 -14.48 0.78
C SER A 176 14.94 -13.90 1.66
N VAL A 177 15.00 -12.60 1.92
CA VAL A 177 13.91 -11.90 2.62
C VAL A 177 12.71 -11.80 1.68
N ILE A 178 11.53 -12.14 2.21
CA ILE A 178 10.25 -12.01 1.51
C ILE A 178 9.45 -10.91 2.20
N VAL A 179 9.16 -9.86 1.46
CA VAL A 179 8.41 -8.70 1.92
C VAL A 179 7.02 -8.71 1.31
N ILE A 180 6.00 -8.74 2.15
CA ILE A 180 4.60 -8.74 1.76
C ILE A 180 4.01 -7.39 2.13
N ASP A 181 3.68 -6.58 1.11
CA ASP A 181 3.08 -5.26 1.29
C ASP A 181 1.56 -5.40 1.35
N GLU A 182 1.02 -5.37 2.56
CA GLU A 182 -0.40 -5.55 2.86
C GLU A 182 -1.16 -4.22 2.97
N ALA A 183 -0.82 -3.21 2.18
CA ALA A 183 -1.48 -1.90 2.24
C ALA A 183 -3.01 -1.97 2.03
N TYR A 184 -3.54 -3.05 1.46
CA TYR A 184 -4.97 -3.21 1.13
C TYR A 184 -5.60 -4.46 1.76
N VAL A 185 -4.95 -5.12 2.69
CA VAL A 185 -5.34 -6.43 3.26
C VAL A 185 -6.75 -6.42 3.87
N ASP A 186 -7.14 -5.33 4.53
CA ASP A 186 -8.40 -5.19 5.27
C ASP A 186 -9.67 -5.21 4.38
N TYR A 187 -9.52 -5.29 3.05
CA TYR A 187 -10.65 -5.26 2.12
C TYR A 187 -11.03 -6.64 1.56
N GLY A 188 -10.73 -7.71 2.30
CA GLY A 188 -11.18 -9.07 2.00
C GLY A 188 -10.06 -10.02 1.57
N THR A 189 -8.82 -9.74 1.96
CA THR A 189 -7.66 -10.63 1.81
C THR A 189 -7.24 -11.17 3.17
N GLU A 190 -6.79 -12.41 3.21
CA GLU A 190 -6.20 -13.01 4.40
C GLU A 190 -4.80 -12.44 4.63
N SER A 191 -4.54 -11.95 5.85
CA SER A 191 -3.21 -11.43 6.22
C SER A 191 -2.19 -12.56 6.41
N CYS A 192 -0.92 -12.27 6.10
CA CYS A 192 0.22 -13.13 6.38
C CYS A 192 0.77 -12.95 7.81
N VAL A 193 0.25 -12.02 8.60
CA VAL A 193 0.69 -11.81 9.99
C VAL A 193 0.62 -13.07 10.85
N PRO A 194 -0.38 -13.96 10.75
CA PRO A 194 -0.40 -15.21 11.49
C PRO A 194 0.84 -16.10 11.27
N LEU A 195 1.54 -15.98 10.14
CA LEU A 195 2.80 -16.70 9.89
C LEU A 195 3.96 -16.22 10.77
N LEU A 196 3.83 -15.04 11.39
CA LEU A 196 4.84 -14.42 12.25
C LEU A 196 4.64 -14.74 13.75
N GLN A 197 3.55 -15.42 14.10
CA GLN A 197 3.19 -15.71 15.50
C GLN A 197 3.90 -16.97 16.02
N GLY A 198 4.15 -16.98 17.34
CA GLY A 198 4.72 -18.13 18.05
C GLY A 198 6.22 -18.35 17.79
N ASP A 199 6.73 -19.47 18.28
CA ASP A 199 8.17 -19.81 18.29
C ASP A 199 8.72 -20.17 16.91
N SER A 200 7.85 -20.40 15.92
CA SER A 200 8.20 -20.74 14.53
C SER A 200 8.20 -19.54 13.58
N CYS A 201 8.27 -18.33 14.10
CA CYS A 201 8.34 -17.12 13.27
C CYS A 201 9.50 -17.22 12.25
N PRO A 202 9.21 -17.15 10.93
CA PRO A 202 10.26 -17.25 9.92
C PRO A 202 11.24 -16.06 10.03
N GLU A 203 12.54 -16.33 10.00
CA GLU A 203 13.58 -15.30 10.11
C GLU A 203 13.64 -14.38 8.89
N ASN A 204 13.02 -14.75 7.77
CA ASN A 204 13.13 -14.10 6.47
C ASN A 204 11.82 -13.47 5.94
N VAL A 205 10.82 -13.27 6.80
CA VAL A 205 9.51 -12.70 6.40
C VAL A 205 9.26 -11.36 7.06
N LEU A 206 8.83 -10.40 6.24
CA LEU A 206 8.39 -9.10 6.69
C LEU A 206 7.02 -8.76 6.09
N VAL A 207 6.06 -8.38 6.91
CA VAL A 207 4.74 -7.89 6.51
C VAL A 207 4.67 -6.39 6.77
N ILE A 208 4.25 -5.61 5.76
CA ILE A 208 4.12 -4.15 5.87
C ILE A 208 2.65 -3.78 5.78
N GLN A 209 2.19 -2.91 6.68
CA GLN A 209 0.85 -2.35 6.65
C GLN A 209 0.87 -0.82 6.81
N THR A 210 -0.25 -0.17 6.49
CA THR A 210 -0.41 1.28 6.57
C THR A 210 -1.78 1.67 7.12
N LEU A 211 -1.83 2.76 7.85
CA LEU A 211 -3.10 3.35 8.28
C LEU A 211 -3.74 4.26 7.20
N SER A 212 -3.08 4.41 6.05
CA SER A 212 -3.50 5.35 5.00
C SER A 212 -4.75 4.91 4.24
N LYS A 213 -5.15 3.63 4.31
CA LYS A 213 -6.23 3.06 3.50
C LYS A 213 -7.45 2.74 4.35
N SER A 214 -7.52 1.57 4.93
CA SER A 214 -8.67 1.08 5.68
C SER A 214 -8.98 1.91 6.95
N ARG A 215 -7.97 2.48 7.57
CA ARG A 215 -8.13 3.30 8.77
C ARG A 215 -8.31 4.81 8.49
N ALA A 216 -8.41 5.19 7.20
CA ALA A 216 -8.71 6.55 6.75
C ALA A 216 -7.69 7.62 7.24
N LEU A 217 -6.43 7.28 7.44
CA LEU A 217 -5.40 8.16 8.01
C LEU A 217 -4.27 8.48 7.02
N ALA A 218 -4.58 8.59 5.72
CA ALA A 218 -3.58 8.93 4.71
C ALA A 218 -2.81 10.23 5.03
N GLY A 219 -3.50 11.24 5.59
CA GLY A 219 -2.91 12.52 6.00
C GLY A 219 -2.03 12.43 7.26
N LEU A 220 -2.20 11.41 8.09
CA LEU A 220 -1.45 11.25 9.35
C LEU A 220 -0.08 10.58 9.15
N ARG A 221 0.12 9.94 8.00
CA ARG A 221 1.40 9.34 7.59
C ARG A 221 1.95 8.31 8.57
N VAL A 222 1.22 7.24 8.86
CA VAL A 222 1.71 6.14 9.70
C VAL A 222 1.68 4.82 8.92
N GLY A 223 2.83 4.15 8.87
CA GLY A 223 3.01 2.79 8.39
C GLY A 223 3.84 1.99 9.37
N PHE A 224 3.77 0.68 9.28
CA PHE A 224 4.54 -0.20 10.13
C PHE A 224 4.90 -1.50 9.42
N ALA A 225 5.97 -2.14 9.89
CA ALA A 225 6.35 -3.48 9.49
C ALA A 225 6.32 -4.43 10.68
N MET A 226 6.03 -5.69 10.39
CA MET A 226 5.99 -6.81 11.34
C MET A 226 6.87 -7.93 10.83
N GLY A 227 7.70 -8.53 11.67
CA GLY A 227 8.62 -9.58 11.25
C GLY A 227 9.48 -10.10 12.39
N HIS A 228 10.42 -10.98 12.07
CA HIS A 228 11.36 -11.50 13.04
C HIS A 228 12.19 -10.36 13.67
N PRO A 229 12.49 -10.37 14.99
CA PRO A 229 13.21 -9.29 15.68
C PRO A 229 14.53 -8.87 15.02
N ARG A 230 15.25 -9.81 14.41
CA ARG A 230 16.50 -9.50 13.67
C ARG A 230 16.28 -8.62 12.43
N LEU A 231 15.15 -8.79 11.71
CA LEU A 231 14.80 -7.92 10.59
C LEU A 231 14.40 -6.54 11.10
N ILE A 232 13.64 -6.48 12.19
CA ILE A 232 13.22 -5.23 12.82
C ILE A 232 14.42 -4.45 13.34
N GLU A 233 15.40 -5.12 13.96
CA GLU A 233 16.66 -4.49 14.41
C GLU A 233 17.40 -3.83 13.23
N ALA A 234 17.48 -4.49 12.09
CA ALA A 234 18.11 -3.92 10.91
C ALA A 234 17.41 -2.63 10.44
N LEU A 235 16.06 -2.62 10.42
CA LEU A 235 15.29 -1.43 10.08
C LEU A 235 15.48 -0.30 11.10
N GLU A 236 15.53 -0.62 12.39
CA GLU A 236 15.80 0.36 13.46
C GLU A 236 17.20 0.99 13.30
N ARG A 237 18.21 0.22 12.93
CA ARG A 237 19.55 0.74 12.66
C ARG A 237 19.56 1.71 11.48
N VAL A 238 18.85 1.39 10.39
CA VAL A 238 18.72 2.29 9.23
C VAL A 238 17.97 3.56 9.62
N LYS A 239 16.79 3.44 10.27
CA LYS A 239 15.99 4.57 10.74
C LYS A 239 16.80 5.52 11.61
N ASN A 240 17.48 5.00 12.63
CA ASN A 240 18.25 5.80 13.58
C ASN A 240 19.52 6.44 12.97
N SER A 241 19.94 5.96 11.79
CA SER A 241 21.01 6.58 11.01
C SER A 241 20.52 7.65 10.03
N PHE A 242 19.21 7.82 9.88
CA PHE A 242 18.58 8.78 8.96
C PHE A 242 17.67 9.79 9.70
N ASN A 243 16.66 9.31 10.43
CA ASN A 243 15.71 10.13 11.19
C ASN A 243 15.21 9.37 12.44
N SER A 244 15.67 9.79 13.63
CA SER A 244 15.31 9.12 14.88
C SER A 244 13.86 9.41 15.34
N TYR A 245 13.20 10.43 14.80
CA TYR A 245 11.86 10.87 15.21
C TYR A 245 10.89 10.91 14.01
N PRO A 246 10.61 9.76 13.35
CA PRO A 246 9.81 9.76 12.13
C PRO A 246 8.33 10.12 12.35
N LEU A 247 7.78 9.83 13.53
CA LEU A 247 6.38 10.03 13.86
C LEU A 247 6.18 11.08 14.93
N GLY A 248 5.44 12.14 14.61
CA GLY A 248 5.03 13.15 15.57
C GLY A 248 4.03 12.63 16.61
N ARG A 249 3.89 13.34 17.72
CA ARG A 249 3.02 13.01 18.86
C ARG A 249 1.56 12.78 18.44
N LEU A 250 1.01 13.65 17.61
CA LEU A 250 -0.37 13.54 17.13
C LEU A 250 -0.55 12.27 16.25
N ALA A 251 0.45 11.95 15.44
CA ALA A 251 0.44 10.76 14.60
C ALA A 251 0.46 9.48 15.46
N GLN A 252 1.29 9.42 16.49
CA GLN A 252 1.36 8.27 17.39
C GLN A 252 0.03 8.07 18.15
N ALA A 253 -0.56 9.13 18.68
CA ALA A 253 -1.82 9.07 19.41
C ALA A 253 -2.98 8.64 18.51
N GLY A 254 -3.14 9.28 17.35
CA GLY A 254 -4.17 8.92 16.38
C GLY A 254 -4.02 7.48 15.86
N ALA A 255 -2.78 7.04 15.62
CA ALA A 255 -2.50 5.67 15.18
C ALA A 255 -2.88 4.64 16.27
N ARG A 256 -2.54 4.90 17.54
CA ARG A 256 -2.95 4.03 18.66
C ARG A 256 -4.46 3.86 18.72
N ALA A 257 -5.20 4.96 18.69
CA ALA A 257 -6.66 4.93 18.71
C ALA A 257 -7.22 4.17 17.50
N ALA A 258 -6.65 4.37 16.31
CA ALA A 258 -7.06 3.66 15.10
C ALA A 258 -6.80 2.15 15.17
N ILE A 259 -5.66 1.72 15.71
CA ILE A 259 -5.35 0.28 15.89
C ILE A 259 -6.28 -0.35 16.92
N ALA A 260 -6.60 0.35 18.01
CA ALA A 260 -7.49 -0.15 19.06
C ALA A 260 -8.96 -0.26 18.61
N ASP A 261 -9.41 0.57 17.66
CA ASP A 261 -10.83 0.59 17.22
C ASP A 261 -11.07 -0.38 16.05
N GLN A 262 -11.08 -1.67 16.37
CA GLN A 262 -11.34 -2.74 15.39
C GLN A 262 -12.78 -2.71 14.86
N ASN A 263 -13.75 -2.38 15.72
CA ASN A 263 -15.14 -2.31 15.32
C ASN A 263 -15.38 -1.28 14.21
N TYR A 264 -14.72 -0.13 14.29
CA TYR A 264 -14.80 0.89 13.24
C TYR A 264 -14.14 0.41 11.94
N LEU A 265 -12.95 -0.19 12.04
CA LEU A 265 -12.25 -0.77 10.89
C LEU A 265 -13.14 -1.78 10.15
N GLU A 266 -13.68 -2.74 10.87
CA GLU A 266 -14.54 -3.79 10.32
C GLU A 266 -15.78 -3.21 9.64
N ALA A 267 -16.46 -2.26 10.30
CA ALA A 267 -17.65 -1.61 9.76
C ALA A 267 -17.37 -0.86 8.46
N ILE A 268 -16.25 -0.10 8.39
CA ILE A 268 -15.88 0.67 7.20
C ILE A 268 -15.39 -0.25 6.08
N SER A 269 -14.57 -1.24 6.39
CA SER A 269 -14.08 -2.21 5.41
C SER A 269 -15.25 -3.00 4.78
N ALA A 270 -16.20 -3.44 5.59
CA ALA A 270 -17.40 -4.12 5.11
C ALA A 270 -18.23 -3.25 4.14
N LYS A 271 -18.41 -1.96 4.45
CA LYS A 271 -19.07 -1.01 3.53
C LYS A 271 -18.33 -0.90 2.20
N VAL A 272 -17.01 -0.69 2.22
CA VAL A 272 -16.19 -0.60 1.00
C VAL A 272 -16.27 -1.88 0.17
N ILE A 273 -16.25 -3.06 0.82
CA ILE A 273 -16.37 -4.35 0.15
C ILE A 273 -17.74 -4.48 -0.54
N ALA A 274 -18.82 -4.14 0.17
CA ALA A 274 -20.18 -4.17 -0.39
C ALA A 274 -20.33 -3.22 -1.58
N THR A 275 -19.89 -1.97 -1.42
CA THR A 275 -19.95 -0.94 -2.47
C THR A 275 -19.08 -1.32 -3.67
N ARG A 276 -17.90 -1.96 -3.45
CA ARG A 276 -17.07 -2.51 -4.53
C ARG A 276 -17.84 -3.52 -5.37
N GLN A 277 -18.58 -4.43 -4.74
CA GLN A 277 -19.33 -5.45 -5.47
C GLN A 277 -20.48 -4.84 -6.32
N VAL A 278 -21.15 -3.82 -5.78
CA VAL A 278 -22.17 -3.06 -6.53
C VAL A 278 -21.54 -2.37 -7.74
N LEU A 279 -20.39 -1.71 -7.56
CA LEU A 279 -19.67 -1.06 -8.65
C LEU A 279 -19.24 -2.05 -9.74
N ILE A 280 -18.66 -3.21 -9.37
CA ILE A 280 -18.28 -4.26 -10.33
C ILE A 280 -19.50 -4.69 -11.16
N THR A 281 -20.62 -5.00 -10.50
CA THR A 281 -21.84 -5.42 -11.19
C THR A 281 -22.36 -4.35 -12.17
N ALA A 282 -22.26 -3.07 -11.79
CA ALA A 282 -22.66 -1.96 -12.68
C ALA A 282 -21.71 -1.80 -13.88
N LEU A 283 -20.40 -1.92 -13.66
CA LEU A 283 -19.39 -1.89 -14.73
C LEU A 283 -19.57 -3.05 -15.71
N ASP A 284 -19.85 -4.26 -15.22
CA ASP A 284 -20.12 -5.45 -16.07
C ASP A 284 -21.36 -5.23 -16.94
N ARG A 285 -22.41 -4.61 -16.42
CA ARG A 285 -23.61 -4.24 -17.21
C ARG A 285 -23.32 -3.21 -18.30
N LEU A 286 -22.32 -2.36 -18.09
CA LEU A 286 -21.82 -1.39 -19.07
C LEU A 286 -20.80 -1.99 -20.04
N GLY A 287 -20.55 -3.30 -19.99
CA GLY A 287 -19.62 -3.98 -20.91
C GLY A 287 -18.14 -3.90 -20.53
N PHE A 288 -17.81 -3.42 -19.32
CA PHE A 288 -16.44 -3.45 -18.85
C PHE A 288 -15.99 -4.86 -18.46
N ASN A 289 -14.71 -5.12 -18.65
CA ASN A 289 -14.03 -6.32 -18.17
C ASN A 289 -13.25 -5.95 -16.89
N THR A 290 -13.80 -6.29 -15.73
CA THR A 290 -13.22 -5.95 -14.43
C THR A 290 -12.43 -7.12 -13.86
N ILE A 291 -11.18 -6.87 -13.46
CA ILE A 291 -10.35 -7.86 -12.77
C ILE A 291 -10.85 -8.03 -11.34
N THR A 292 -10.93 -9.29 -10.88
CA THR A 292 -11.30 -9.58 -9.48
C THR A 292 -10.38 -8.85 -8.51
N SER A 293 -10.97 -8.06 -7.61
CA SER A 293 -10.24 -7.23 -6.66
C SER A 293 -10.64 -7.54 -5.22
N THR A 294 -9.65 -7.60 -4.33
CA THR A 294 -9.81 -7.62 -2.88
C THR A 294 -9.19 -6.36 -2.23
N ALA A 295 -9.08 -5.26 -2.99
CA ALA A 295 -8.61 -3.96 -2.53
C ALA A 295 -9.75 -2.93 -2.50
N ASN A 296 -9.47 -1.69 -2.06
CA ASN A 296 -10.44 -0.58 -2.12
C ASN A 296 -10.48 0.12 -3.48
N PHE A 297 -10.21 -0.62 -4.53
CA PHE A 297 -10.31 -0.15 -5.92
C PHE A 297 -10.68 -1.30 -6.85
N VAL A 298 -11.15 -0.97 -8.04
CA VAL A 298 -11.30 -1.90 -9.15
C VAL A 298 -10.28 -1.57 -10.25
N PHE A 299 -9.92 -2.59 -11.02
CA PHE A 299 -9.05 -2.47 -12.19
C PHE A 299 -9.82 -3.02 -13.40
N THR A 300 -10.18 -2.13 -14.33
CA THR A 300 -11.18 -2.43 -15.36
C THR A 300 -10.83 -1.80 -16.69
N ARG A 301 -11.28 -2.41 -17.78
CA ARG A 301 -11.18 -1.88 -19.14
C ARG A 301 -12.49 -2.06 -19.90
N HIS A 302 -12.74 -1.22 -20.89
CA HIS A 302 -13.84 -1.40 -21.83
C HIS A 302 -13.30 -1.88 -23.18
N PRO A 303 -13.90 -2.91 -23.83
CA PRO A 303 -13.35 -3.49 -25.08
C PRO A 303 -13.44 -2.54 -26.29
N GLN A 304 -14.36 -1.58 -26.26
CA GLN A 304 -14.61 -0.64 -27.38
C GLN A 304 -14.10 0.79 -27.12
N HIS A 305 -13.63 1.11 -25.89
CA HIS A 305 -13.14 2.42 -25.52
C HIS A 305 -11.75 2.31 -24.90
N THR A 306 -10.79 3.08 -25.39
CA THR A 306 -9.43 3.07 -24.83
C THR A 306 -9.39 3.67 -23.41
N GLY A 307 -8.47 3.18 -22.58
CA GLY A 307 -8.30 3.69 -21.22
C GLY A 307 -8.02 5.20 -21.18
N VAL A 308 -7.22 5.70 -22.13
CA VAL A 308 -6.89 7.13 -22.21
C VAL A 308 -8.11 7.98 -22.56
N GLN A 309 -8.99 7.54 -23.48
CA GLN A 309 -10.23 8.27 -23.84
C GLN A 309 -11.17 8.34 -22.63
N LEU A 310 -11.44 7.21 -21.99
CA LEU A 310 -12.29 7.16 -20.79
C LEU A 310 -11.73 8.04 -19.67
N TYR A 311 -10.43 7.98 -19.42
CA TYR A 311 -9.76 8.82 -18.44
C TYR A 311 -9.94 10.32 -18.72
N GLN A 312 -9.68 10.73 -19.97
CA GLN A 312 -9.80 12.15 -20.36
C GLN A 312 -11.23 12.66 -20.29
N THR A 313 -12.19 11.85 -20.72
CA THR A 313 -13.63 12.24 -20.72
C THR A 313 -14.17 12.32 -19.29
N LEU A 314 -13.84 11.35 -18.42
CA LEU A 314 -14.20 11.43 -16.99
C LEU A 314 -13.58 12.66 -16.32
N ARG A 315 -12.28 12.90 -16.59
CA ARG A 315 -11.56 14.05 -16.03
C ARG A 315 -12.19 15.40 -16.46
N ALA A 316 -12.62 15.52 -17.71
CA ALA A 316 -13.32 16.72 -18.22
C ALA A 316 -14.67 16.96 -17.48
N ARG A 317 -15.28 15.91 -16.93
CA ARG A 317 -16.49 15.97 -16.10
C ARG A 317 -16.20 16.15 -14.60
N GLY A 318 -14.93 16.33 -14.22
CA GLY A 318 -14.53 16.48 -12.81
C GLY A 318 -14.39 15.15 -12.04
N ILE A 319 -14.39 14.01 -12.73
CA ILE A 319 -14.21 12.67 -12.13
C ILE A 319 -12.79 12.19 -12.44
N VAL A 320 -11.96 12.07 -11.40
CA VAL A 320 -10.54 11.72 -11.54
C VAL A 320 -10.31 10.28 -11.09
N VAL A 321 -9.97 9.44 -12.07
CA VAL A 321 -9.55 8.04 -11.87
C VAL A 321 -8.06 7.88 -12.18
N ARG A 322 -7.46 6.72 -12.00
CA ARG A 322 -6.05 6.49 -12.34
C ARG A 322 -5.92 5.73 -13.66
N HIS A 323 -5.17 6.30 -14.59
CA HIS A 323 -4.75 5.68 -15.83
C HIS A 323 -3.23 5.42 -15.80
N PHE A 324 -2.78 4.34 -16.45
CA PHE A 324 -1.37 3.95 -16.54
C PHE A 324 -0.99 3.79 -18.01
N ASN A 325 -0.13 4.67 -18.51
CA ASN A 325 0.40 4.56 -19.86
C ASN A 325 1.58 3.57 -19.89
N LEU A 326 1.30 2.29 -19.64
CA LEU A 326 2.28 1.21 -19.60
C LEU A 326 1.81 0.03 -20.44
N PRO A 327 2.73 -0.74 -21.04
CA PRO A 327 2.39 -1.95 -21.78
C PRO A 327 1.46 -2.87 -20.97
N ARG A 328 0.56 -3.60 -21.65
CA ARG A 328 -0.45 -4.52 -21.09
C ARG A 328 -1.57 -3.87 -20.30
N ILE A 329 -1.39 -2.65 -19.74
CA ILE A 329 -2.39 -1.97 -18.88
C ILE A 329 -2.82 -0.58 -19.39
N ALA A 330 -2.39 -0.17 -20.58
CA ALA A 330 -2.76 1.14 -21.16
C ALA A 330 -4.27 1.33 -21.37
N ASP A 331 -5.02 0.23 -21.54
CA ASP A 331 -6.49 0.29 -21.70
C ASP A 331 -7.24 0.14 -20.38
N TYR A 332 -6.53 -0.05 -19.27
CA TYR A 332 -7.16 -0.19 -17.96
C TYR A 332 -7.23 1.13 -17.20
N LEU A 333 -8.30 1.26 -16.43
CA LEU A 333 -8.46 2.26 -15.39
C LEU A 333 -8.43 1.60 -14.03
N ARG A 334 -7.73 2.20 -13.06
CA ARG A 334 -7.90 1.87 -11.65
C ARG A 334 -8.81 2.93 -11.02
N ILE A 335 -9.92 2.47 -10.46
CA ILE A 335 -10.96 3.32 -9.89
C ILE A 335 -11.06 3.00 -8.41
N THR A 336 -10.81 4.00 -7.57
CA THR A 336 -10.98 3.90 -6.11
C THR A 336 -12.47 3.73 -5.79
N ILE A 337 -12.81 2.91 -4.82
CA ILE A 337 -14.18 2.76 -4.34
C ILE A 337 -14.55 4.01 -3.53
N GLY A 338 -15.56 4.74 -4.00
CA GLY A 338 -16.16 5.88 -3.32
C GLY A 338 -17.30 5.49 -2.36
N THR A 339 -18.06 6.47 -1.88
CA THR A 339 -19.37 6.21 -1.26
C THR A 339 -20.35 5.72 -2.31
N ASP A 340 -21.54 5.27 -1.88
CA ASP A 340 -22.59 4.83 -2.81
C ASP A 340 -23.02 5.96 -3.76
N GLU A 341 -23.10 7.20 -3.25
CA GLU A 341 -23.42 8.39 -4.05
C GLU A 341 -22.31 8.70 -5.06
N GLN A 342 -21.06 8.65 -4.63
CA GLN A 342 -19.90 8.89 -5.49
C GLN A 342 -19.78 7.86 -6.61
N ASN A 343 -20.01 6.60 -6.31
CA ASN A 343 -20.00 5.55 -7.33
C ASN A 343 -21.22 5.66 -8.26
N SER A 344 -22.39 6.06 -7.77
CA SER A 344 -23.56 6.32 -8.60
C SER A 344 -23.30 7.46 -9.59
N GLU A 345 -22.66 8.54 -9.17
CA GLU A 345 -22.24 9.64 -10.05
C GLU A 345 -21.25 9.15 -11.12
N LEU A 346 -20.27 8.32 -10.75
CA LEU A 346 -19.34 7.70 -11.72
C LEU A 346 -20.07 6.83 -12.73
N ILE A 347 -20.98 5.96 -12.28
CA ILE A 347 -21.77 5.05 -13.14
C ILE A 347 -22.61 5.86 -14.13
N GLN A 348 -23.30 6.90 -13.66
CA GLN A 348 -24.09 7.78 -14.52
C GLN A 348 -23.22 8.44 -15.59
N ALA A 349 -22.04 8.97 -15.20
CA ALA A 349 -21.11 9.55 -16.16
C ALA A 349 -20.62 8.56 -17.22
N LEU A 350 -20.36 7.30 -16.82
CA LEU A 350 -19.96 6.24 -17.74
C LEU A 350 -21.09 5.86 -18.70
N GLN A 351 -22.33 5.79 -18.24
CA GLN A 351 -23.52 5.53 -19.09
C GLN A 351 -23.70 6.56 -20.20
N GLU A 352 -23.33 7.81 -19.95
CA GLU A 352 -23.39 8.89 -20.95
C GLU A 352 -22.19 8.91 -21.92
N ILE A 353 -21.10 8.21 -21.59
CA ILE A 353 -19.86 8.17 -22.39
C ILE A 353 -19.85 6.97 -23.34
N ILE A 354 -20.43 5.84 -22.90
CA ILE A 354 -20.49 4.57 -23.64
C ILE A 354 -21.76 4.50 -24.48
#